data_a4feb86bdf2cdbed5448732b41d45f34
#
_entry.id   a4feb86bdf2cdbed5448732b41d45f34
#
_cell.length_a   1.000
_cell.length_b   1.000
_cell.length_c   1.000
_cell.angle_alpha   90.00
_cell.angle_beta   90.00
_cell.angle_gamma   90.00
#
_symmetry.space_group_name_H-M   'P 1'
#
loop_
_entity.id
_entity.type
_entity.pdbx_description
1 polymer ?
#
loop_
_entity_poly.entity_id
_entity_poly.type
_entity_poly.pdbx_seq_one_letter_code
_entity_poly.pdbx_strand_id
1 'polypeptide(L)'
;DIASQHRLWGWSRLARGTNALASAPGLVFSKILGSGYEGGFGLKPSASRQGVFALFETPAAADDFLNGSAVVKGYQERANEFFCISLQAWSCRGTWDGHAVEVGAEPQATGPVAALTRASIHVKKANAFWRYAPPSQAALEKVDGCQLAVGLGEAPFLRQATFTVWNSVAHMDAYARSGAHLEAIKAAQQRGYFSESMFARFQPLTMRGVWRGTRYG
;
A
#
# COMPACT_ATOMS: atom_id res chain seq x y z
N ASP A 1 -10.34 1.27 8.61
CA ASP A 1 -11.14 0.22 9.26
C ASP A 1 -12.61 0.62 9.30
N ILE A 2 -13.43 0.01 8.46
CA ILE A 2 -14.84 0.37 8.28
C ILE A 2 -15.66 -0.22 9.43
N ALA A 3 -16.48 0.62 10.06
CA ALA A 3 -17.34 0.22 11.17
C ALA A 3 -18.32 -0.90 10.76
N SER A 4 -18.64 -1.79 11.70
CA SER A 4 -19.39 -3.03 11.44
C SER A 4 -20.72 -2.79 10.71
N GLN A 5 -21.46 -1.75 11.08
CA GLN A 5 -22.73 -1.36 10.47
C GLN A 5 -22.60 -0.84 9.02
N HIS A 6 -21.38 -0.51 8.57
CA HIS A 6 -21.11 0.02 7.24
C HIS A 6 -20.34 -0.94 6.32
N ARG A 7 -20.13 -2.21 6.72
CA ARG A 7 -19.36 -3.19 5.91
C ARG A 7 -19.93 -3.42 4.52
N LEU A 8 -21.26 -3.46 4.37
CA LEU A 8 -21.88 -3.61 3.04
C LEU A 8 -21.55 -2.45 2.12
N TRP A 9 -21.50 -1.22 2.65
CA TRP A 9 -21.03 -0.06 1.91
C TRP A 9 -19.57 -0.24 1.50
N GLY A 10 -18.69 -0.65 2.42
CA GLY A 10 -17.28 -0.90 2.13
C GLY A 10 -17.09 -1.95 1.04
N TRP A 11 -17.78 -3.08 1.12
CA TRP A 11 -17.72 -4.11 0.07
C TRP A 11 -18.24 -3.61 -1.27
N SER A 12 -19.25 -2.75 -1.30
CA SER A 12 -19.70 -2.10 -2.52
C SER A 12 -18.62 -1.23 -3.17
N ARG A 13 -17.70 -0.65 -2.37
CA ARG A 13 -16.56 0.12 -2.89
C ARG A 13 -15.53 -0.79 -3.55
N LEU A 14 -15.18 -1.90 -2.91
CA LEU A 14 -14.31 -2.91 -3.52
C LEU A 14 -14.88 -3.45 -4.84
N ALA A 15 -16.18 -3.75 -4.86
CA ALA A 15 -16.84 -4.28 -6.06
C ALA A 15 -16.90 -3.27 -7.21
N ARG A 16 -17.10 -1.98 -6.92
CA ARG A 16 -17.09 -0.91 -7.93
C ARG A 16 -15.69 -0.54 -8.42
N GLY A 17 -14.66 -0.89 -7.61
CA GLY A 17 -13.27 -0.59 -7.92
C GLY A 17 -13.02 0.89 -8.19
N THR A 18 -12.17 1.18 -9.16
CA THR A 18 -11.72 2.54 -9.51
C THR A 18 -12.82 3.44 -10.08
N ASN A 19 -13.92 2.87 -10.55
CA ASN A 19 -15.03 3.69 -11.09
C ASN A 19 -15.57 4.71 -10.06
N ALA A 20 -15.41 4.41 -8.76
CA ALA A 20 -15.83 5.34 -7.71
C ALA A 20 -14.96 6.61 -7.60
N LEU A 21 -13.78 6.60 -8.23
CA LEU A 21 -12.82 7.72 -8.25
C LEU A 21 -12.66 8.36 -9.62
N ALA A 22 -13.24 7.77 -10.68
CA ALA A 22 -12.98 8.17 -12.07
C ALA A 22 -13.30 9.63 -12.40
N SER A 23 -14.14 10.29 -11.60
CA SER A 23 -14.49 11.72 -11.78
C SER A 23 -13.62 12.67 -10.95
N ALA A 24 -12.59 12.19 -10.24
CA ALA A 24 -11.73 13.06 -9.44
C ALA A 24 -10.83 13.89 -10.38
N PRO A 25 -10.83 15.22 -10.27
CA PRO A 25 -10.00 16.07 -11.12
C PRO A 25 -8.51 15.76 -10.95
N GLY A 26 -7.76 15.69 -12.06
CA GLY A 26 -6.33 15.43 -12.07
C GLY A 26 -5.93 14.00 -11.64
N LEU A 27 -6.88 13.08 -11.52
CA LEU A 27 -6.59 11.67 -11.21
C LEU A 27 -5.97 10.98 -12.43
N VAL A 28 -4.76 10.44 -12.25
CA VAL A 28 -4.02 9.68 -13.29
C VAL A 28 -4.27 8.19 -13.16
N PHE A 29 -4.21 7.67 -11.91
CA PHE A 29 -4.34 6.26 -11.63
C PHE A 29 -4.90 6.03 -10.24
N SER A 30 -5.70 5.00 -10.05
CA SER A 30 -6.18 4.65 -8.71
C SER A 30 -6.49 3.18 -8.55
N LYS A 31 -6.47 2.73 -7.29
CA LYS A 31 -6.90 1.40 -6.86
C LYS A 31 -7.67 1.48 -5.55
N ILE A 32 -8.75 0.70 -5.46
CA ILE A 32 -9.42 0.38 -4.20
C ILE A 32 -9.04 -1.06 -3.86
N LEU A 33 -8.50 -1.27 -2.68
CA LEU A 33 -7.81 -2.48 -2.27
C LEU A 33 -8.45 -3.04 -1.00
N GLY A 34 -8.61 -4.34 -0.93
CA GLY A 34 -8.82 -5.02 0.33
C GLY A 34 -7.53 -5.12 1.12
N SER A 35 -7.62 -5.57 2.37
CA SER A 35 -6.46 -5.81 3.23
C SER A 35 -6.51 -7.20 3.85
N GLY A 36 -5.37 -7.70 4.30
CA GLY A 36 -5.32 -8.87 5.15
C GLY A 36 -5.90 -8.61 6.54
N TYR A 37 -6.13 -9.67 7.31
CA TYR A 37 -6.67 -9.58 8.66
C TYR A 37 -5.85 -8.61 9.50
N GLU A 38 -6.51 -7.63 10.10
CA GLU A 38 -5.90 -6.52 10.87
C GLU A 38 -4.80 -5.74 10.13
N GLY A 39 -4.88 -5.67 8.81
CA GLY A 39 -3.86 -4.98 8.00
C GLY A 39 -2.64 -5.82 7.66
N GLY A 40 -2.62 -7.10 8.02
CA GLY A 40 -1.49 -8.01 7.78
C GLY A 40 -1.35 -8.45 6.32
N PHE A 41 -0.29 -9.21 6.06
CA PHE A 41 0.06 -9.71 4.72
C PHE A 41 -0.40 -11.15 4.47
N GLY A 42 -1.11 -11.73 5.45
CA GLY A 42 -1.57 -13.12 5.39
C GLY A 42 -2.73 -13.34 4.43
N LEU A 43 -3.04 -14.62 4.22
CA LEU A 43 -4.12 -15.05 3.30
C LEU A 43 -5.53 -14.83 3.86
N LYS A 44 -5.67 -14.63 5.17
CA LYS A 44 -6.96 -14.33 5.80
C LYS A 44 -7.34 -12.88 5.48
N PRO A 45 -8.44 -12.63 4.74
CA PRO A 45 -8.84 -11.27 4.42
C PRO A 45 -9.44 -10.56 5.64
N SER A 46 -9.31 -9.24 5.65
CA SER A 46 -10.08 -8.37 6.55
C SER A 46 -11.49 -8.16 6.02
N ALA A 47 -12.47 -8.18 6.91
CA ALA A 47 -13.85 -7.84 6.56
C ALA A 47 -14.11 -6.32 6.54
N SER A 48 -13.19 -5.51 7.06
CA SER A 48 -13.39 -4.08 7.30
C SER A 48 -12.25 -3.18 6.78
N ARG A 49 -11.00 -3.66 6.77
CA ARG A 49 -9.86 -2.84 6.36
C ARG A 49 -9.74 -2.76 4.85
N GLN A 50 -9.64 -1.54 4.35
CA GLN A 50 -9.51 -1.22 2.93
C GLN A 50 -8.46 -0.12 2.75
N GLY A 51 -7.86 -0.06 1.56
CA GLY A 51 -6.96 1.00 1.16
C GLY A 51 -7.38 1.60 -0.17
N VAL A 52 -7.08 2.88 -0.33
CA VAL A 52 -7.16 3.58 -1.61
C VAL A 52 -5.76 4.07 -1.95
N PHE A 53 -5.28 3.70 -3.13
CA PHE A 53 -4.08 4.27 -3.74
C PHE A 53 -4.50 5.14 -4.92
N ALA A 54 -4.00 6.37 -4.98
CA ALA A 54 -4.33 7.30 -6.04
C ALA A 54 -3.12 8.15 -6.43
N LEU A 55 -2.91 8.33 -7.73
CA LEU A 55 -1.90 9.21 -8.31
C LEU A 55 -2.60 10.38 -8.98
N PHE A 56 -2.09 11.57 -8.76
CA PHE A 56 -2.61 12.82 -9.31
C PHE A 56 -1.54 13.53 -10.14
N GLU A 57 -1.97 14.30 -11.12
CA GLU A 57 -1.09 15.12 -11.98
C GLU A 57 -0.31 16.16 -11.18
N THR A 58 -0.91 16.69 -10.10
CA THR A 58 -0.29 17.75 -9.27
C THR A 58 -0.53 17.50 -7.80
N PRO A 59 0.37 18.00 -6.91
CA PRO A 59 0.13 17.99 -5.47
C PRO A 59 -1.17 18.68 -5.07
N ALA A 60 -1.53 19.78 -5.73
CA ALA A 60 -2.77 20.51 -5.45
C ALA A 60 -4.01 19.64 -5.71
N ALA A 61 -4.06 18.90 -6.83
CA ALA A 61 -5.17 17.99 -7.11
C ALA A 61 -5.28 16.86 -6.07
N ALA A 62 -4.15 16.35 -5.57
CA ALA A 62 -4.12 15.37 -4.50
C ALA A 62 -4.66 15.94 -3.17
N ASP A 63 -4.27 17.16 -2.83
CA ASP A 63 -4.72 17.84 -1.61
C ASP A 63 -6.21 18.20 -1.70
N ASP A 64 -6.70 18.66 -2.83
CA ASP A 64 -8.13 18.92 -3.08
C ASP A 64 -8.95 17.64 -2.95
N PHE A 65 -8.44 16.53 -3.47
CA PHE A 65 -9.08 15.23 -3.30
C PHE A 65 -9.14 14.79 -1.84
N LEU A 66 -8.03 14.89 -1.11
CA LEU A 66 -7.96 14.49 0.30
C LEU A 66 -8.84 15.35 1.21
N ASN A 67 -9.00 16.64 0.91
CA ASN A 67 -9.72 17.57 1.77
C ASN A 67 -11.19 17.75 1.35
N GLY A 68 -11.52 17.57 0.07
CA GLY A 68 -12.83 17.94 -0.48
C GLY A 68 -13.65 16.80 -1.08
N SER A 69 -13.04 15.63 -1.38
CA SER A 69 -13.79 14.63 -2.12
C SER A 69 -14.85 13.90 -1.28
N ALA A 70 -16.00 13.65 -1.90
CA ALA A 70 -17.07 12.84 -1.32
C ALA A 70 -16.61 11.40 -1.01
N VAL A 71 -15.59 10.90 -1.72
CA VAL A 71 -15.02 9.58 -1.48
C VAL A 71 -14.30 9.54 -0.13
N VAL A 72 -13.37 10.47 0.11
CA VAL A 72 -12.62 10.57 1.37
C VAL A 72 -13.57 10.79 2.54
N LYS A 73 -14.50 11.75 2.41
CA LYS A 73 -15.54 12.02 3.41
C LYS A 73 -16.38 10.78 3.72
N GLY A 74 -16.76 10.03 2.67
CA GLY A 74 -17.53 8.79 2.82
C GLY A 74 -16.80 7.71 3.64
N TYR A 75 -15.47 7.59 3.50
CA TYR A 75 -14.66 6.71 4.34
C TYR A 75 -14.51 7.24 5.76
N GLN A 76 -14.24 8.54 5.94
CA GLN A 76 -14.10 9.16 7.28
C GLN A 76 -15.35 8.98 8.13
N GLU A 77 -16.53 9.20 7.55
CA GLU A 77 -17.82 9.09 8.26
C GLU A 77 -18.16 7.65 8.66
N ARG A 78 -17.59 6.65 7.99
CA ARG A 78 -17.95 5.24 8.15
C ARG A 78 -16.86 4.36 8.75
N ALA A 79 -15.73 4.94 9.07
CA ALA A 79 -14.59 4.23 9.63
C ALA A 79 -14.52 4.36 11.15
N ASN A 80 -14.11 3.27 11.82
CA ASN A 80 -13.63 3.32 13.19
C ASN A 80 -12.25 3.96 13.27
N GLU A 81 -11.40 3.65 12.28
CA GLU A 81 -10.08 4.25 12.08
C GLU A 81 -9.93 4.68 10.63
N PHE A 82 -9.46 5.90 10.43
CA PHE A 82 -9.12 6.45 9.13
C PHE A 82 -7.69 7.01 9.19
N PHE A 83 -6.87 6.62 8.24
CA PHE A 83 -5.52 7.13 8.07
C PHE A 83 -5.32 7.54 6.61
N CYS A 84 -4.71 8.67 6.38
CA CYS A 84 -4.29 9.10 5.06
C CYS A 84 -2.86 9.65 5.07
N ILE A 85 -2.18 9.50 3.94
CA ILE A 85 -0.81 9.94 3.73
C ILE A 85 -0.70 10.56 2.34
N SER A 86 -0.16 11.77 2.27
CA SER A 86 0.25 12.42 1.02
C SER A 86 1.73 12.13 0.77
N LEU A 87 2.06 11.78 -0.47
CA LEU A 87 3.35 11.19 -0.83
C LEU A 87 3.92 11.84 -2.09
N GLN A 88 5.22 12.13 -2.09
CA GLN A 88 5.98 12.49 -3.29
C GLN A 88 6.85 11.31 -3.72
N ALA A 89 6.60 10.77 -4.92
CA ALA A 89 7.45 9.71 -5.46
C ALA A 89 8.81 10.25 -5.89
N TRP A 90 9.89 9.52 -5.57
CA TRP A 90 11.26 9.85 -6.02
C TRP A 90 12.00 8.64 -6.62
N SER A 91 11.44 7.44 -6.51
CA SER A 91 11.99 6.25 -7.16
C SER A 91 10.85 5.31 -7.54
N CYS A 92 10.86 4.81 -8.78
CA CYS A 92 9.93 3.79 -9.23
C CYS A 92 10.63 2.83 -10.18
N ARG A 93 10.38 1.53 -9.99
CA ARG A 93 10.80 0.46 -10.90
C ARG A 93 9.60 -0.43 -11.20
N GLY A 94 9.39 -0.72 -12.48
CA GLY A 94 8.27 -1.54 -12.95
C GLY A 94 6.95 -0.77 -13.00
N THR A 95 5.86 -1.51 -13.12
CA THR A 95 4.55 -0.95 -13.41
C THR A 95 3.45 -1.59 -12.55
N TRP A 96 2.32 -0.91 -12.49
CA TRP A 96 1.06 -1.41 -11.95
C TRP A 96 -0.04 -1.27 -13.01
N ASP A 97 -0.49 -2.40 -13.57
CA ASP A 97 -1.37 -2.45 -14.75
C ASP A 97 -0.85 -1.57 -15.90
N GLY A 98 0.45 -1.68 -16.16
CA GLY A 98 1.13 -0.91 -17.20
C GLY A 98 1.49 0.54 -16.84
N HIS A 99 1.02 1.07 -15.70
CA HIS A 99 1.31 2.44 -15.25
C HIS A 99 2.57 2.46 -14.37
N ALA A 100 3.52 3.32 -14.70
CA ALA A 100 4.63 3.69 -13.83
C ALA A 100 4.26 4.94 -13.03
N VAL A 101 4.84 5.09 -11.84
CA VAL A 101 4.72 6.32 -11.06
C VAL A 101 5.78 7.32 -11.56
N GLU A 102 5.36 8.52 -11.94
CA GLU A 102 6.28 9.60 -12.23
C GLU A 102 7.07 10.02 -10.98
N VAL A 103 8.35 10.22 -11.13
CA VAL A 103 9.25 10.49 -10.01
C VAL A 103 9.79 11.91 -10.08
N GLY A 104 9.82 12.57 -8.93
CA GLY A 104 10.52 13.83 -8.72
C GLY A 104 11.98 13.61 -8.30
N ALA A 105 12.61 14.66 -7.83
CA ALA A 105 13.96 14.61 -7.30
C ALA A 105 14.05 13.74 -6.03
N GLU A 106 15.16 13.05 -5.87
CA GLU A 106 15.44 12.31 -4.64
C GLU A 106 15.55 13.28 -3.46
N PRO A 107 14.81 13.05 -2.36
CA PRO A 107 14.88 13.95 -1.21
C PRO A 107 16.26 13.87 -0.55
N GLN A 108 16.68 14.98 0.07
CA GLN A 108 17.88 14.97 0.89
C GLN A 108 17.73 13.96 2.04
N ALA A 109 18.76 13.16 2.25
CA ALA A 109 18.77 11.83 2.89
C ALA A 109 18.33 11.71 4.37
N THR A 110 17.71 12.70 4.98
CA THR A 110 17.30 12.68 6.39
C THR A 110 15.79 12.81 6.52
N GLY A 111 15.12 11.70 6.88
CA GLY A 111 13.68 11.73 7.15
C GLY A 111 12.99 10.40 6.84
N PRO A 112 11.70 10.33 7.13
CA PRO A 112 10.92 9.13 6.87
C PRO A 112 10.79 8.84 5.36
N VAL A 113 10.74 7.56 5.03
CA VAL A 113 10.51 7.05 3.67
C VAL A 113 9.32 6.10 3.68
N ALA A 114 8.47 6.21 2.68
CA ALA A 114 7.46 5.19 2.41
C ALA A 114 7.87 4.33 1.22
N ALA A 115 7.51 3.05 1.28
CA ALA A 115 7.75 2.10 0.20
C ALA A 115 6.45 1.36 -0.15
N LEU A 116 6.18 1.26 -1.45
CA LEU A 116 5.11 0.44 -2.01
C LEU A 116 5.73 -0.64 -2.89
N THR A 117 5.49 -1.88 -2.52
CA THR A 117 5.84 -3.05 -3.33
C THR A 117 4.56 -3.71 -3.78
N ARG A 118 4.37 -3.85 -5.08
CA ARG A 118 3.21 -4.51 -5.69
C ARG A 118 3.65 -5.62 -6.62
N ALA A 119 2.93 -6.73 -6.63
CA ALA A 119 3.19 -7.83 -7.56
C ALA A 119 1.92 -8.52 -8.04
N SER A 120 1.88 -8.85 -9.33
CA SER A 120 0.98 -9.84 -9.92
C SER A 120 1.71 -11.17 -9.96
N ILE A 121 1.16 -12.18 -9.28
CA ILE A 121 1.77 -13.48 -9.11
C ILE A 121 1.24 -14.43 -10.18
N HIS A 122 2.12 -15.17 -10.85
CA HIS A 122 1.69 -16.23 -11.77
C HIS A 122 0.88 -17.30 -11.02
N VAL A 123 -0.31 -17.64 -11.51
CA VAL A 123 -1.23 -18.60 -10.88
C VAL A 123 -0.53 -19.91 -10.48
N LYS A 124 0.25 -20.47 -11.39
CA LYS A 124 0.99 -21.74 -11.17
C LYS A 124 2.07 -21.64 -10.09
N LYS A 125 2.49 -20.43 -9.71
CA LYS A 125 3.57 -20.17 -8.75
C LYS A 125 3.06 -19.62 -7.42
N ALA A 126 1.77 -19.33 -7.29
CA ALA A 126 1.19 -18.69 -6.11
C ALA A 126 1.46 -19.48 -4.81
N ASN A 127 1.26 -20.79 -4.81
CA ASN A 127 1.53 -21.63 -3.63
C ASN A 127 3.01 -21.57 -3.19
N ALA A 128 3.94 -21.49 -4.13
CA ALA A 128 5.36 -21.39 -3.81
C ALA A 128 5.71 -20.01 -3.25
N PHE A 129 5.14 -18.94 -3.80
CA PHE A 129 5.29 -17.58 -3.30
C PHE A 129 4.78 -17.44 -1.86
N TRP A 130 3.58 -17.93 -1.58
CA TRP A 130 2.94 -17.76 -0.27
C TRP A 130 3.63 -18.48 0.89
N ARG A 131 4.60 -19.36 0.62
CA ARG A 131 5.45 -19.95 1.67
C ARG A 131 6.41 -18.94 2.29
N TYR A 132 6.75 -17.86 1.57
CA TYR A 132 7.67 -16.82 2.04
C TYR A 132 6.96 -15.64 2.73
N ALA A 133 5.66 -15.47 2.56
CA ALA A 133 4.92 -14.34 3.12
C ALA A 133 4.87 -14.35 4.66
N PRO A 134 4.53 -15.44 5.37
CA PRO A 134 4.46 -15.44 6.83
C PRO A 134 5.80 -15.11 7.52
N PRO A 135 6.95 -15.69 7.12
CA PRO A 135 8.25 -15.33 7.72
C PRO A 135 8.62 -13.85 7.50
N SER A 136 8.33 -13.31 6.31
CA SER A 136 8.60 -11.90 6.00
C SER A 136 7.73 -10.97 6.84
N GLN A 137 6.45 -11.29 7.04
CA GLN A 137 5.55 -10.52 7.90
C GLN A 137 6.04 -10.52 9.35
N ALA A 138 6.35 -11.68 9.91
CA ALA A 138 6.82 -11.81 11.29
C ALA A 138 8.14 -11.05 11.54
N ALA A 139 9.00 -10.96 10.51
CA ALA A 139 10.21 -10.17 10.58
C ALA A 139 9.89 -8.66 10.57
N LEU A 140 8.93 -8.22 9.73
CA LEU A 140 8.54 -6.82 9.63
C LEU A 140 7.90 -6.27 10.90
N GLU A 141 7.12 -7.08 11.62
CA GLU A 141 6.47 -6.70 12.88
C GLU A 141 7.47 -6.44 14.04
N LYS A 142 8.69 -6.96 13.90
CA LYS A 142 9.73 -6.88 14.95
C LYS A 142 10.90 -5.97 14.58
N VAL A 143 10.94 -5.47 13.35
CA VAL A 143 12.06 -4.67 12.87
C VAL A 143 12.02 -3.26 13.40
N ASP A 144 13.16 -2.76 13.83
CA ASP A 144 13.29 -1.37 14.25
C ASP A 144 13.16 -0.40 13.07
N GLY A 145 12.59 0.77 13.36
CA GLY A 145 12.41 1.84 12.38
C GLY A 145 11.22 1.69 11.43
N CYS A 146 10.44 0.60 11.47
CA CYS A 146 9.17 0.51 10.74
C CYS A 146 8.03 1.16 11.54
N GLN A 147 7.54 2.31 11.07
CA GLN A 147 6.46 3.04 11.72
C GLN A 147 5.07 2.49 11.39
N LEU A 148 4.90 1.99 10.17
CA LEU A 148 3.63 1.50 9.65
C LEU A 148 3.88 0.43 8.60
N ALA A 149 3.08 -0.62 8.63
CA ALA A 149 3.05 -1.63 7.59
C ALA A 149 1.62 -2.11 7.35
N VAL A 150 1.25 -2.25 6.08
CA VAL A 150 -0.06 -2.77 5.67
C VAL A 150 0.05 -3.65 4.44
N GLY A 151 -0.62 -4.80 4.49
CA GLY A 151 -0.85 -5.66 3.34
C GLY A 151 -2.13 -5.27 2.63
N LEU A 152 -2.08 -5.13 1.33
CA LEU A 152 -3.17 -4.72 0.47
C LEU A 152 -3.29 -5.70 -0.71
N GLY A 153 -4.47 -5.81 -1.32
CA GLY A 153 -4.65 -6.68 -2.46
C GLY A 153 -5.87 -6.31 -3.31
N GLU A 154 -5.74 -6.48 -4.64
CA GLU A 154 -6.82 -6.33 -5.61
C GLU A 154 -7.58 -7.64 -5.81
N ALA A 155 -6.84 -8.76 -5.78
CA ALA A 155 -7.38 -10.10 -5.91
C ALA A 155 -6.67 -11.03 -4.93
N PRO A 156 -7.43 -11.79 -4.14
CA PRO A 156 -6.84 -12.74 -3.21
C PRO A 156 -5.82 -13.64 -3.90
N PHE A 157 -4.69 -13.91 -3.24
CA PHE A 157 -3.60 -14.81 -3.69
C PHE A 157 -2.76 -14.35 -4.88
N LEU A 158 -3.29 -13.49 -5.78
CA LEU A 158 -2.64 -13.24 -7.07
C LEU A 158 -2.13 -11.81 -7.25
N ARG A 159 -2.76 -10.82 -6.61
CA ARG A 159 -2.39 -9.40 -6.76
C ARG A 159 -2.23 -8.77 -5.39
N GLN A 160 -0.99 -8.64 -4.98
CA GLN A 160 -0.62 -8.20 -3.65
C GLN A 160 0.17 -6.90 -3.69
N ALA A 161 -0.04 -6.08 -2.70
CA ALA A 161 0.76 -4.91 -2.42
C ALA A 161 1.13 -4.85 -0.93
N THR A 162 2.30 -4.32 -0.65
CA THR A 162 2.76 -4.02 0.70
C THR A 162 3.13 -2.55 0.74
N PHE A 163 2.53 -1.81 1.66
CA PHE A 163 2.88 -0.42 1.91
C PHE A 163 3.50 -0.31 3.30
N THR A 164 4.64 0.37 3.38
CA THR A 164 5.39 0.54 4.64
C THR A 164 5.88 1.97 4.78
N VAL A 165 5.98 2.46 6.01
CA VAL A 165 6.62 3.74 6.35
C VAL A 165 7.74 3.47 7.34
N TRP A 166 8.91 4.05 7.09
CA TRP A 166 10.14 3.84 7.83
C TRP A 166 10.70 5.15 8.36
N ASN A 167 11.44 5.09 9.48
CA ASN A 167 12.14 6.25 10.02
C ASN A 167 13.17 6.85 9.05
N SER A 168 13.79 5.99 8.23
CA SER A 168 14.77 6.40 7.21
C SER A 168 14.96 5.34 6.14
N VAL A 169 15.62 5.73 5.03
CA VAL A 169 16.07 4.81 3.98
C VAL A 169 16.99 3.73 4.55
N ALA A 170 17.84 4.07 5.52
CA ALA A 170 18.77 3.10 6.13
C ALA A 170 18.02 1.96 6.84
N HIS A 171 16.97 2.25 7.61
CA HIS A 171 16.15 1.21 8.26
C HIS A 171 15.42 0.33 7.23
N MET A 172 14.84 0.94 6.20
CA MET A 172 14.18 0.22 5.12
C MET A 172 15.16 -0.71 4.37
N ASP A 173 16.33 -0.20 4.01
CA ASP A 173 17.35 -0.96 3.30
C ASP A 173 17.94 -2.09 4.16
N ALA A 174 18.13 -1.86 5.46
CA ALA A 174 18.56 -2.91 6.38
C ALA A 174 17.59 -4.09 6.43
N TYR A 175 16.28 -3.81 6.50
CA TYR A 175 15.25 -4.85 6.40
C TYR A 175 15.25 -5.53 5.03
N ALA A 176 15.29 -4.76 3.94
CA ALA A 176 15.22 -5.29 2.59
C ALA A 176 16.40 -6.21 2.23
N ARG A 177 17.55 -5.97 2.85
CA ARG A 177 18.81 -6.70 2.59
C ARG A 177 19.12 -7.78 3.62
N SER A 178 18.19 -8.13 4.49
CA SER A 178 18.43 -9.11 5.55
C SER A 178 17.31 -10.14 5.70
N GLY A 179 17.65 -11.26 6.34
CA GLY A 179 16.71 -12.25 6.83
C GLY A 179 15.72 -12.81 5.82
N ALA A 180 14.52 -13.10 6.30
CA ALA A 180 13.47 -13.74 5.52
C ALA A 180 13.00 -12.91 4.32
N HIS A 181 13.09 -11.58 4.40
CA HIS A 181 12.68 -10.72 3.29
C HIS A 181 13.66 -10.79 2.10
N LEU A 182 14.97 -10.78 2.38
CA LEU A 182 15.99 -10.97 1.35
C LEU A 182 15.83 -12.33 0.64
N GLU A 183 15.57 -13.39 1.39
CA GLU A 183 15.34 -14.72 0.81
C GLU A 183 14.07 -14.75 -0.05
N ALA A 184 13.01 -14.06 0.35
CA ALA A 184 11.80 -13.90 -0.45
C ALA A 184 12.08 -13.15 -1.77
N ILE A 185 12.87 -12.08 -1.74
CA ILE A 185 13.28 -11.33 -2.94
C ILE A 185 14.10 -12.23 -3.88
N LYS A 186 15.13 -12.90 -3.37
CA LYS A 186 15.96 -13.82 -4.17
C LYS A 186 15.12 -14.92 -4.82
N ALA A 187 14.24 -15.55 -4.05
CA ALA A 187 13.34 -16.58 -4.57
C ALA A 187 12.40 -16.04 -5.65
N ALA A 188 11.86 -14.82 -5.47
CA ALA A 188 10.98 -14.20 -6.45
C ALA A 188 11.70 -13.93 -7.79
N GLN A 189 12.94 -13.43 -7.73
CA GLN A 189 13.76 -13.16 -8.90
C GLN A 189 14.18 -14.46 -9.62
N GLN A 190 14.76 -15.40 -8.89
CA GLN A 190 15.28 -16.65 -9.46
C GLN A 190 14.20 -17.54 -10.07
N ARG A 191 13.03 -17.57 -9.46
CA ARG A 191 11.92 -18.43 -9.87
C ARG A 191 10.89 -17.73 -10.75
N GLY A 192 11.03 -16.41 -10.95
CA GLY A 192 10.13 -15.61 -11.78
C GLY A 192 8.69 -15.72 -11.29
N TYR A 193 8.42 -15.41 -10.03
CA TYR A 193 7.08 -15.53 -9.47
C TYR A 193 6.09 -14.53 -10.05
N PHE A 194 6.57 -13.39 -10.56
CA PHE A 194 5.75 -12.26 -10.94
C PHE A 194 5.60 -12.15 -12.45
N SER A 195 4.37 -11.89 -12.90
CA SER A 195 4.08 -11.47 -14.27
C SER A 195 4.25 -9.96 -14.43
N GLU A 196 4.04 -9.21 -13.37
CA GLU A 196 4.25 -7.78 -13.27
C GLU A 196 4.61 -7.42 -11.83
N SER A 197 5.45 -6.43 -11.65
CA SER A 197 5.74 -5.90 -10.33
C SER A 197 6.08 -4.42 -10.39
N MET A 198 5.82 -3.72 -9.28
CA MET A 198 6.24 -2.35 -9.06
C MET A 198 6.86 -2.21 -7.69
N PHE A 199 7.96 -1.50 -7.62
CA PHE A 199 8.58 -1.03 -6.38
C PHE A 199 8.77 0.46 -6.47
N ALA A 200 8.11 1.20 -5.57
CA ALA A 200 8.20 2.66 -5.55
C ALA A 200 8.56 3.15 -4.15
N ARG A 201 9.39 4.21 -4.11
CA ARG A 201 9.79 4.92 -2.90
C ARG A 201 9.22 6.32 -2.92
N PHE A 202 8.77 6.77 -1.76
CA PHE A 202 8.12 8.07 -1.59
C PHE A 202 8.67 8.79 -0.37
N GLN A 203 8.70 10.11 -0.46
CA GLN A 203 8.79 10.97 0.70
C GLN A 203 7.39 11.22 1.24
N PRO A 204 7.08 10.88 2.51
CA PRO A 204 5.87 11.32 3.17
C PRO A 204 5.84 12.85 3.30
N LEU A 205 4.79 13.49 2.80
CA LEU A 205 4.56 14.92 2.93
C LEU A 205 3.69 15.24 4.15
N THR A 206 2.57 14.51 4.27
CA THR A 206 1.67 14.60 5.42
C THR A 206 1.19 13.21 5.80
N MET A 207 1.05 12.97 7.11
CA MET A 207 0.39 11.79 7.66
C MET A 207 -0.68 12.24 8.63
N ARG A 208 -1.92 11.78 8.49
CA ARG A 208 -3.04 12.22 9.32
C ARG A 208 -3.99 11.08 9.65
N GLY A 209 -4.52 11.08 10.88
CA GLY A 209 -5.55 10.17 11.32
C GLY A 209 -5.05 9.08 12.26
N VAL A 210 -5.70 7.91 12.24
CA VAL A 210 -5.39 6.80 13.16
C VAL A 210 -5.15 5.52 12.36
N TRP A 211 -4.06 4.83 12.68
CA TRP A 211 -3.74 3.51 12.18
C TRP A 211 -3.39 2.58 13.34
N ARG A 212 -4.17 1.50 13.53
CA ARG A 212 -4.00 0.49 14.61
C ARG A 212 -3.80 1.14 15.99
N GLY A 213 -4.64 2.11 16.30
CA GLY A 213 -4.60 2.86 17.56
C GLY A 213 -3.54 3.97 17.63
N THR A 214 -2.56 4.00 16.74
CA THR A 214 -1.55 5.06 16.68
C THR A 214 -2.10 6.28 15.94
N ARG A 215 -2.01 7.46 16.56
CA ARG A 215 -2.43 8.73 15.97
C ARG A 215 -1.27 9.40 15.25
N TYR A 216 -1.56 9.92 14.06
CA TYR A 216 -0.64 10.69 13.20
C TYR A 216 -1.23 12.08 12.93
N GLY A 217 -0.38 13.12 12.88
CA GLY A 217 -0.74 14.50 12.60
C GLY A 217 -0.98 15.36 13.82
#